data_3e550277f00c0c1f0c70164a2eecbc79
#
_entry.id   3e550277f00c0c1f0c70164a2eecbc79
#
_cell.length_a   1.000
_cell.length_b   1.000
_cell.length_c   1.000
_cell.angle_alpha   90.00
_cell.angle_beta   90.00
_cell.angle_gamma   90.00
#
_symmetry.space_group_name_H-M   'P 1'
#
loop_
_entity.id
_entity.type
_entity.pdbx_description
1 polymer ?
#
loop_
_entity_poly.entity_id
_entity_poly.type
_entity_poly.pdbx_seq_one_letter_code
_entity_poly.pdbx_strand_id
1 'polypeptide(L)'
;MGVRFVTGSRVDADGFQRLRRESDAVIVATGGHIPRVFPWPGHERIVAGIDFLKAINKGENPRVGRNVIVIGCGNAGMDAAAGAYAMGAESVTCIDVQKPAAFAHEIAHIEALGGKLLWPVMTKEITDGGLITADGTLISGDMVIITIGESPDLGYLPEGVRKFRDWVIPGADMSLLENVFAAGDVIKPGLLADAIGTGIKAAEAVDASLRGVAYAPVEKKPVPSGQLSTAYFTRCPHGELPAANRDFDRCVSCGTCRDCRMCLESCPEGAISRETLAGGAYRYVSDPDRCIGCGICSGVCPCGIWTMHPNVPLE
;
A
#
# COMPACT_ATOMS: atom_id res chain seq x y z
N MET A 1 -4.61 -7.02 23.22
CA MET A 1 -3.71 -7.91 22.49
C MET A 1 -2.28 -7.95 23.08
N GLY A 2 -1.89 -7.11 24.03
CA GLY A 2 -0.61 -7.18 24.72
C GLY A 2 0.64 -6.83 23.89
N VAL A 3 0.48 -6.15 22.75
CA VAL A 3 1.59 -5.74 21.89
C VAL A 3 2.36 -4.60 22.59
N ARG A 4 3.68 -4.78 22.71
CA ARG A 4 4.59 -3.75 23.24
C ARG A 4 5.38 -3.14 22.08
N PHE A 5 5.37 -1.82 21.97
CA PHE A 5 6.18 -1.07 21.01
C PHE A 5 7.48 -0.62 21.68
N VAL A 6 8.61 -0.89 21.03
CA VAL A 6 9.93 -0.41 21.43
C VAL A 6 10.47 0.44 20.29
N THR A 7 10.39 1.76 20.46
CA THR A 7 10.85 2.75 19.48
C THR A 7 12.25 3.25 19.79
N GLY A 8 12.91 3.90 18.80
CA GLY A 8 14.27 4.44 18.98
C GLY A 8 15.34 3.36 19.18
N SER A 9 15.04 2.09 18.86
CA SER A 9 15.94 0.96 19.05
C SER A 9 16.29 0.35 17.68
N ARG A 10 17.45 0.73 17.16
CA ARG A 10 17.99 0.09 15.95
C ARG A 10 18.47 -1.32 16.29
N VAL A 11 18.11 -2.29 15.49
CA VAL A 11 18.56 -3.68 15.62
C VAL A 11 19.74 -3.89 14.67
N ASP A 12 20.92 -4.10 15.23
CA ASP A 12 22.13 -4.55 14.54
C ASP A 12 22.26 -6.08 14.57
N ALA A 13 23.38 -6.62 14.09
CA ALA A 13 23.60 -8.07 14.03
C ALA A 13 23.55 -8.74 15.42
N ASP A 14 24.14 -8.12 16.42
CA ASP A 14 24.15 -8.65 17.80
C ASP A 14 22.76 -8.55 18.44
N GLY A 15 22.07 -7.43 18.23
CA GLY A 15 20.69 -7.22 18.62
C GLY A 15 19.74 -8.22 18.00
N PHE A 16 19.92 -8.54 16.71
CA PHE A 16 19.14 -9.56 16.03
C PHE A 16 19.38 -10.96 16.62
N GLN A 17 20.62 -11.33 16.86
CA GLN A 17 20.94 -12.62 17.51
C GLN A 17 20.40 -12.71 18.93
N ARG A 18 20.39 -11.60 19.67
CA ARG A 18 19.78 -11.55 21.00
C ARG A 18 18.26 -11.79 20.90
N LEU A 19 17.56 -11.08 20.00
CA LEU A 19 16.11 -11.26 19.79
C LEU A 19 15.77 -12.69 19.42
N ARG A 20 16.58 -13.36 18.59
CA ARG A 20 16.39 -14.76 18.23
C ARG A 20 16.49 -15.71 19.42
N ARG A 21 17.38 -15.43 20.38
CA ARG A 21 17.54 -16.26 21.58
C ARG A 21 16.48 -16.02 22.64
N GLU A 22 15.98 -14.80 22.71
CA GLU A 22 15.03 -14.36 23.74
C GLU A 22 13.55 -14.50 23.32
N SER A 23 13.31 -14.85 22.06
CA SER A 23 11.96 -14.98 21.50
C SER A 23 11.73 -16.36 20.93
N ASP A 24 10.53 -16.89 21.07
CA ASP A 24 10.11 -18.16 20.47
C ASP A 24 10.10 -18.07 18.93
N ALA A 25 9.76 -16.90 18.40
CA ALA A 25 9.82 -16.58 16.96
C ALA A 25 10.13 -15.10 16.70
N VAL A 26 10.77 -14.81 15.58
CA VAL A 26 11.08 -13.45 15.12
C VAL A 26 10.51 -13.26 13.71
N ILE A 27 9.74 -12.20 13.49
CA ILE A 27 9.29 -11.82 12.15
C ILE A 27 10.08 -10.62 11.69
N VAL A 28 10.81 -10.77 10.58
CA VAL A 28 11.52 -9.71 9.88
C VAL A 28 10.54 -9.00 8.95
N ALA A 29 10.15 -7.79 9.30
CA ALA A 29 9.19 -6.98 8.54
C ALA A 29 9.70 -5.53 8.39
N THR A 30 11.00 -5.37 8.13
CA THR A 30 11.70 -4.09 8.14
C THR A 30 11.49 -3.25 6.86
N GLY A 31 10.82 -3.80 5.87
CA GLY A 31 10.53 -3.09 4.61
C GLY A 31 11.77 -2.76 3.78
N GLY A 32 11.62 -1.88 2.80
CA GLY A 32 12.68 -1.32 1.98
C GLY A 32 12.80 0.19 2.24
N HIS A 33 13.98 0.65 2.67
CA HIS A 33 14.18 2.05 3.06
C HIS A 33 15.44 2.68 2.47
N ILE A 34 16.27 1.90 1.79
CA ILE A 34 17.48 2.40 1.13
C ILE A 34 17.11 2.81 -0.29
N PRO A 35 17.14 4.11 -0.62
CA PRO A 35 16.81 4.57 -1.96
C PRO A 35 17.81 4.03 -2.97
N ARG A 36 17.32 3.63 -4.13
CA ARG A 36 18.19 3.27 -5.27
C ARG A 36 18.58 4.53 -6.01
N VAL A 37 19.87 4.75 -6.13
CA VAL A 37 20.44 5.83 -6.91
C VAL A 37 21.48 5.24 -7.83
N PHE A 38 21.38 5.50 -9.13
CA PHE A 38 22.44 5.12 -10.06
C PHE A 38 23.62 6.09 -9.94
N PRO A 39 24.85 5.61 -10.12
CA PRO A 39 26.05 6.43 -9.99
C PRO A 39 26.32 7.29 -11.26
N TRP A 40 25.29 8.03 -11.71
CA TRP A 40 25.49 9.00 -12.79
C TRP A 40 26.40 10.14 -12.33
N PRO A 41 27.17 10.77 -13.22
CA PRO A 41 27.81 12.02 -12.87
C PRO A 41 26.81 13.02 -12.30
N GLY A 42 27.11 13.61 -11.14
CA GLY A 42 26.25 14.54 -10.45
C GLY A 42 25.14 13.91 -9.60
N HIS A 43 25.15 12.59 -9.40
CA HIS A 43 24.12 11.89 -8.61
C HIS A 43 24.02 12.37 -7.15
N GLU A 44 25.07 12.99 -6.62
CA GLU A 44 25.11 13.58 -5.28
C GLU A 44 24.12 14.76 -5.11
N ARG A 45 23.60 15.31 -6.21
CA ARG A 45 22.58 16.37 -6.22
C ARG A 45 21.16 15.84 -6.16
N ILE A 46 20.99 14.53 -6.26
CA ILE A 46 19.67 13.90 -6.29
C ILE A 46 19.11 13.83 -4.89
N VAL A 47 17.83 14.21 -4.75
CA VAL A 47 17.05 14.01 -3.53
C VAL A 47 16.34 12.66 -3.61
N ALA A 48 16.48 11.83 -2.59
CA ALA A 48 15.73 10.57 -2.52
C ALA A 48 14.24 10.84 -2.29
N GLY A 49 13.38 10.25 -3.13
CA GLY A 49 11.92 10.45 -3.04
C GLY A 49 11.35 9.99 -1.71
N ILE A 50 11.85 8.89 -1.18
CA ILE A 50 11.40 8.40 0.14
C ILE A 50 11.70 9.41 1.26
N ASP A 51 12.85 10.07 1.25
CA ASP A 51 13.20 11.07 2.26
C ASP A 51 12.39 12.35 2.08
N PHE A 52 12.17 12.77 0.82
CA PHE A 52 11.33 13.91 0.48
C PHE A 52 9.88 13.69 0.96
N LEU A 53 9.28 12.56 0.64
CA LEU A 53 7.90 12.23 1.06
C LEU A 53 7.81 12.07 2.58
N LYS A 54 8.82 11.48 3.22
CA LYS A 54 8.88 11.33 4.66
C LYS A 54 8.92 12.69 5.38
N ALA A 55 9.67 13.65 4.87
CA ALA A 55 9.74 15.00 5.40
C ALA A 55 8.35 15.68 5.32
N ILE A 56 7.71 15.63 4.17
CA ILE A 56 6.36 16.18 3.99
C ILE A 56 5.36 15.53 4.96
N ASN A 57 5.33 14.21 5.04
CA ASN A 57 4.39 13.47 5.88
C ASN A 57 4.61 13.69 7.39
N LYS A 58 5.80 14.12 7.79
CA LYS A 58 6.08 14.56 9.17
C LYS A 58 5.69 16.02 9.45
N GLY A 59 5.15 16.72 8.46
CA GLY A 59 4.85 18.14 8.56
C GLY A 59 6.10 19.04 8.50
N GLU A 60 7.24 18.48 8.11
CA GLU A 60 8.42 19.27 7.78
C GLU A 60 8.15 19.99 6.44
N ASN A 61 8.73 21.15 6.29
CA ASN A 61 8.57 21.97 5.07
C ASN A 61 9.87 21.92 4.24
N PRO A 62 10.16 20.79 3.53
CA PRO A 62 11.39 20.66 2.77
C PRO A 62 11.43 21.74 1.67
N ARG A 63 12.63 22.30 1.45
CA ARG A 63 12.80 23.20 0.31
C ARG A 63 12.59 22.43 -0.98
N VAL A 64 11.79 22.99 -1.86
CA VAL A 64 11.55 22.48 -3.20
C VAL A 64 12.05 23.46 -4.24
N GLY A 65 12.54 22.96 -5.36
CA GLY A 65 12.92 23.76 -6.50
C GLY A 65 11.68 24.34 -7.22
N ARG A 66 11.86 25.34 -8.06
CA ARG A 66 10.78 25.87 -8.90
C ARG A 66 10.45 24.91 -10.03
N ASN A 67 11.48 24.26 -10.60
CA ASN A 67 11.36 23.35 -11.72
C ASN A 67 11.92 21.98 -11.31
N VAL A 68 11.03 21.07 -10.94
CA VAL A 68 11.39 19.78 -10.37
C VAL A 68 11.39 18.69 -11.44
N ILE A 69 12.43 17.87 -11.45
CA ILE A 69 12.50 16.67 -12.27
C ILE A 69 12.31 15.46 -11.34
N VAL A 70 11.39 14.56 -11.67
CA VAL A 70 11.20 13.30 -10.95
C VAL A 70 11.64 12.15 -11.83
N ILE A 71 12.63 11.37 -11.38
CA ILE A 71 13.10 10.16 -12.06
C ILE A 71 12.37 8.95 -11.50
N GLY A 72 11.53 8.31 -12.35
CA GLY A 72 10.65 7.20 -12.00
C GLY A 72 9.18 7.62 -12.01
N CYS A 73 8.38 6.98 -12.87
CA CYS A 73 6.94 7.26 -13.05
C CYS A 73 6.09 6.11 -12.48
N GLY A 74 6.50 5.54 -11.35
CA GLY A 74 5.66 4.68 -10.50
C GLY A 74 4.80 5.51 -9.53
N ASN A 75 4.00 4.84 -8.67
CA ASN A 75 3.15 5.52 -7.68
C ASN A 75 3.96 6.46 -6.78
N ALA A 76 5.12 6.03 -6.26
CA ALA A 76 6.01 6.90 -5.48
C ALA A 76 6.50 8.14 -6.27
N GLY A 77 6.64 8.03 -7.60
CA GLY A 77 6.99 9.16 -8.46
C GLY A 77 5.85 10.15 -8.58
N MET A 78 4.63 9.67 -8.71
CA MET A 78 3.44 10.53 -8.74
C MET A 78 3.21 11.22 -7.39
N ASP A 79 3.41 10.51 -6.28
CA ASP A 79 3.35 11.08 -4.94
C ASP A 79 4.40 12.18 -4.75
N ALA A 80 5.64 11.93 -5.19
CA ALA A 80 6.71 12.94 -5.12
C ALA A 80 6.41 14.17 -5.99
N ALA A 81 5.84 13.97 -7.17
CA ALA A 81 5.42 15.04 -8.07
C ALA A 81 4.28 15.89 -7.46
N ALA A 82 3.26 15.23 -6.89
CA ALA A 82 2.17 15.92 -6.20
C ALA A 82 2.69 16.66 -4.96
N GLY A 83 3.58 16.05 -4.20
CA GLY A 83 4.26 16.66 -3.06
C GLY A 83 5.08 17.89 -3.46
N ALA A 84 5.79 17.84 -4.59
CA ALA A 84 6.54 18.97 -5.10
C ALA A 84 5.62 20.17 -5.43
N TYR A 85 4.50 19.94 -6.12
CA TYR A 85 3.50 20.97 -6.36
C TYR A 85 2.92 21.54 -5.07
N ALA A 86 2.57 20.68 -4.11
CA ALA A 86 2.04 21.10 -2.81
C ALA A 86 3.04 21.96 -2.02
N MET A 87 4.34 21.74 -2.22
CA MET A 87 5.43 22.50 -1.60
C MET A 87 5.81 23.75 -2.41
N GLY A 88 5.15 24.04 -3.54
CA GLY A 88 5.33 25.27 -4.29
C GLY A 88 6.17 25.18 -5.56
N ALA A 89 6.42 23.99 -6.09
CA ALA A 89 7.02 23.85 -7.41
C ALA A 89 6.13 24.48 -8.49
N GLU A 90 6.73 25.21 -9.42
CA GLU A 90 6.03 25.85 -10.54
C GLU A 90 5.81 24.88 -11.70
N SER A 91 6.76 23.97 -11.90
CA SER A 91 6.66 22.91 -12.90
C SER A 91 7.27 21.62 -12.39
N VAL A 92 6.69 20.49 -12.82
CA VAL A 92 7.22 19.15 -12.55
C VAL A 92 7.30 18.36 -13.86
N THR A 93 8.47 17.78 -14.14
CA THR A 93 8.67 16.88 -15.26
C THR A 93 9.07 15.50 -14.71
N CYS A 94 8.20 14.52 -14.89
CA CYS A 94 8.47 13.12 -14.53
C CYS A 94 9.06 12.39 -15.73
N ILE A 95 10.13 11.63 -15.52
CA ILE A 95 10.76 10.85 -16.60
C ILE A 95 10.90 9.38 -16.20
N ASP A 96 10.79 8.50 -17.17
CA ASP A 96 11.01 7.06 -16.96
C ASP A 96 11.62 6.43 -18.20
N VAL A 97 12.35 5.32 -18.02
CA VAL A 97 12.90 4.51 -19.11
C VAL A 97 11.83 3.67 -19.81
N GLN A 98 10.67 3.53 -19.19
CA GLN A 98 9.54 2.76 -19.68
C GLN A 98 8.23 3.54 -19.53
N LYS A 99 7.15 3.00 -20.08
CA LYS A 99 5.82 3.56 -19.87
C LYS A 99 5.52 3.68 -18.38
N PRO A 100 4.96 4.81 -17.91
CA PRO A 100 4.58 5.00 -16.53
C PRO A 100 3.78 3.83 -15.95
N ALA A 101 4.22 3.34 -14.79
CA ALA A 101 3.63 2.18 -14.11
C ALA A 101 2.69 2.58 -12.97
N ALA A 102 2.53 3.87 -12.69
CA ALA A 102 1.61 4.39 -11.70
C ALA A 102 0.14 4.15 -12.08
N PHE A 103 -0.75 4.20 -11.12
CA PHE A 103 -2.18 4.10 -11.36
C PHE A 103 -2.67 5.25 -12.27
N ALA A 104 -3.61 4.93 -13.15
CA ALA A 104 -4.09 5.91 -14.14
C ALA A 104 -4.65 7.21 -13.51
N HIS A 105 -5.28 7.11 -12.33
CA HIS A 105 -5.81 8.28 -11.65
C HIS A 105 -4.71 9.17 -11.04
N GLU A 106 -3.58 8.60 -10.63
CA GLU A 106 -2.42 9.36 -10.14
C GLU A 106 -1.73 10.09 -11.29
N ILE A 107 -1.55 9.41 -12.42
CA ILE A 107 -1.03 10.04 -13.65
C ILE A 107 -1.92 11.21 -14.07
N ALA A 108 -3.23 10.96 -14.17
CA ALA A 108 -4.20 12.01 -14.56
C ALA A 108 -4.20 13.19 -13.58
N HIS A 109 -3.97 12.95 -12.29
CA HIS A 109 -3.85 14.02 -11.30
C HIS A 109 -2.62 14.90 -11.57
N ILE A 110 -1.46 14.33 -11.85
CA ILE A 110 -0.25 15.10 -12.17
C ILE A 110 -0.40 15.86 -13.46
N GLU A 111 -0.99 15.27 -14.50
CA GLU A 111 -1.28 15.94 -15.77
C GLU A 111 -2.24 17.13 -15.57
N ALA A 112 -3.27 16.97 -14.71
CA ALA A 112 -4.20 18.06 -14.37
C ALA A 112 -3.53 19.23 -13.63
N LEU A 113 -2.46 18.96 -12.86
CA LEU A 113 -1.62 19.99 -12.24
C LEU A 113 -0.64 20.67 -13.22
N GLY A 114 -0.63 20.25 -14.48
CA GLY A 114 0.30 20.75 -15.51
C GLY A 114 1.64 20.01 -15.57
N GLY A 115 1.77 18.90 -14.86
CA GLY A 115 2.96 18.05 -14.88
C GLY A 115 3.14 17.34 -16.21
N LYS A 116 4.38 17.12 -16.58
CA LYS A 116 4.76 16.43 -17.82
C LYS A 116 5.33 15.06 -17.51
N LEU A 117 4.90 14.03 -18.26
CA LEU A 117 5.48 12.70 -18.20
C LEU A 117 6.18 12.38 -19.51
N LEU A 118 7.45 12.05 -19.46
CA LEU A 118 8.28 11.76 -20.64
C LEU A 118 8.86 10.34 -20.54
N TRP A 119 8.60 9.55 -21.56
CA TRP A 119 9.16 8.20 -21.71
C TRP A 119 9.22 7.76 -23.18
N PRO A 120 10.16 6.94 -23.59
CA PRO A 120 11.33 6.46 -22.84
C PRO A 120 12.41 7.55 -22.73
N VAL A 121 12.91 7.80 -21.52
CA VAL A 121 14.00 8.74 -21.27
C VAL A 121 15.06 8.07 -20.41
N MET A 122 16.29 8.05 -20.87
CA MET A 122 17.44 7.53 -20.12
C MET A 122 18.29 8.68 -19.60
N THR A 123 18.54 8.69 -18.30
CA THR A 123 19.42 9.66 -17.66
C THR A 123 20.89 9.35 -17.98
N LYS A 124 21.66 10.36 -18.29
CA LYS A 124 23.12 10.30 -18.48
C LYS A 124 23.87 11.00 -17.35
N GLU A 125 23.44 12.18 -16.98
CA GLU A 125 24.15 13.07 -16.06
C GLU A 125 23.18 14.01 -15.36
N ILE A 126 23.49 14.41 -14.14
CA ILE A 126 22.78 15.46 -13.38
C ILE A 126 23.70 16.67 -13.27
N THR A 127 23.18 17.84 -13.59
CA THR A 127 23.93 19.10 -13.57
C THR A 127 23.20 20.16 -12.72
N ASP A 128 23.81 21.30 -12.49
CA ASP A 128 23.17 22.43 -11.81
C ASP A 128 21.99 23.00 -12.62
N GLY A 129 21.95 22.78 -13.94
CA GLY A 129 20.88 23.24 -14.82
C GLY A 129 19.76 22.19 -15.04
N GLY A 130 19.88 21.00 -14.46
CA GLY A 130 18.91 19.92 -14.61
C GLY A 130 19.53 18.57 -14.96
N LEU A 131 18.85 17.80 -15.79
CA LEU A 131 19.23 16.45 -16.18
C LEU A 131 19.56 16.38 -17.66
N ILE A 132 20.70 15.76 -18.00
CA ILE A 132 21.08 15.45 -19.37
C ILE A 132 20.70 13.99 -19.67
N THR A 133 19.96 13.80 -20.73
CA THR A 133 19.53 12.49 -21.22
C THR A 133 20.62 11.80 -22.04
N ALA A 134 20.46 10.50 -22.31
CA ALA A 134 21.45 9.72 -23.06
C ALA A 134 21.65 10.23 -24.50
N ASP A 135 20.66 10.87 -25.10
CA ASP A 135 20.75 11.48 -26.42
C ASP A 135 21.31 12.91 -26.39
N GLY A 136 21.70 13.42 -25.21
CA GLY A 136 22.28 14.73 -25.01
C GLY A 136 21.29 15.87 -24.81
N THR A 137 19.98 15.58 -24.72
CA THR A 137 18.95 16.60 -24.46
C THR A 137 19.03 17.06 -23.01
N LEU A 138 18.96 18.36 -22.77
CA LEU A 138 18.84 18.95 -21.43
C LEU A 138 17.37 19.07 -21.04
N ILE A 139 16.97 18.41 -19.96
CA ILE A 139 15.72 18.68 -19.26
C ILE A 139 16.05 19.67 -18.14
N SER A 140 15.61 20.91 -18.30
CA SER A 140 15.93 21.97 -17.34
C SER A 140 15.18 21.75 -16.01
N GLY A 141 15.90 21.96 -14.92
CA GLY A 141 15.36 21.84 -13.56
C GLY A 141 16.40 22.25 -12.53
N ASP A 142 15.92 22.68 -11.38
CA ASP A 142 16.74 23.13 -10.25
C ASP A 142 16.66 22.17 -9.05
N MET A 143 15.88 21.10 -9.18
CA MET A 143 15.81 19.98 -8.23
C MET A 143 15.53 18.67 -8.98
N VAL A 144 16.23 17.60 -8.60
CA VAL A 144 16.02 16.25 -9.11
C VAL A 144 15.65 15.33 -7.97
N ILE A 145 14.49 14.68 -8.06
CA ILE A 145 14.02 13.69 -7.10
C ILE A 145 14.06 12.31 -7.76
N ILE A 146 14.52 11.27 -7.05
CA ILE A 146 14.55 9.90 -7.59
C ILE A 146 13.60 8.97 -6.84
N THR A 147 12.83 8.20 -7.60
CA THR A 147 11.79 7.27 -7.10
C THR A 147 11.79 5.94 -7.87
N ILE A 148 12.97 5.41 -8.18
CA ILE A 148 13.14 4.17 -8.96
C ILE A 148 13.19 2.92 -8.07
N GLY A 149 12.62 3.01 -6.89
CA GLY A 149 12.51 1.94 -5.90
C GLY A 149 13.54 2.05 -4.78
N GLU A 150 13.31 1.25 -3.77
CA GLU A 150 14.11 1.12 -2.57
C GLU A 150 14.61 -0.32 -2.42
N SER A 151 15.58 -0.52 -1.53
CA SER A 151 16.04 -1.83 -1.09
C SER A 151 16.02 -1.93 0.42
N PRO A 152 15.87 -3.14 0.99
CA PRO A 152 15.93 -3.35 2.43
C PRO A 152 17.37 -3.24 2.95
N ASP A 153 17.54 -2.74 4.18
CA ASP A 153 18.77 -2.87 4.94
C ASP A 153 18.80 -4.28 5.57
N LEU A 154 19.66 -5.14 5.08
CA LEU A 154 19.80 -6.54 5.52
C LEU A 154 21.11 -6.78 6.26
N GLY A 155 21.84 -5.74 6.65
CA GLY A 155 23.15 -5.85 7.30
C GLY A 155 23.13 -6.53 8.67
N TYR A 156 21.97 -6.60 9.30
CA TYR A 156 21.79 -7.28 10.59
C TYR A 156 21.47 -8.77 10.47
N LEU A 157 21.16 -9.27 9.28
CA LEU A 157 20.86 -10.69 9.06
C LEU A 157 22.16 -11.50 8.92
N PRO A 158 22.22 -12.70 9.53
CA PRO A 158 23.39 -13.54 9.43
C PRO A 158 23.60 -14.08 8.02
N GLU A 159 24.84 -14.56 7.76
CA GLU A 159 25.13 -15.35 6.58
C GLU A 159 24.23 -16.61 6.54
N GLY A 160 23.87 -17.05 5.32
CA GLY A 160 23.01 -18.20 5.09
C GLY A 160 21.52 -17.86 4.88
N VAL A 161 21.08 -16.64 5.15
CA VAL A 161 19.76 -16.19 4.71
C VAL A 161 19.74 -16.11 3.19
N ARG A 162 18.81 -16.82 2.55
CA ARG A 162 18.66 -16.81 1.10
C ARG A 162 18.21 -15.43 0.63
N LYS A 163 18.89 -14.90 -0.37
CA LYS A 163 18.61 -13.60 -0.97
C LYS A 163 18.54 -13.72 -2.49
N PHE A 164 17.70 -12.89 -3.08
CA PHE A 164 17.73 -12.63 -4.53
C PHE A 164 17.87 -11.14 -4.74
N ARG A 165 18.99 -10.73 -5.31
CA ARG A 165 19.42 -9.33 -5.35
C ARG A 165 19.43 -8.76 -3.93
N ASP A 166 18.58 -7.78 -3.64
CA ASP A 166 18.53 -7.07 -2.36
C ASP A 166 17.47 -7.61 -1.40
N TRP A 167 16.64 -8.57 -1.80
CA TRP A 167 15.52 -9.08 -1.00
C TRP A 167 15.77 -10.47 -0.45
N VAL A 168 15.16 -10.75 0.70
CA VAL A 168 15.19 -12.10 1.27
C VAL A 168 14.23 -13.03 0.53
N ILE A 169 14.57 -14.32 0.46
CA ILE A 169 13.70 -15.36 -0.10
C ILE A 169 13.29 -16.30 1.03
N PRO A 170 12.06 -16.17 1.57
CA PRO A 170 11.56 -17.11 2.56
C PRO A 170 11.24 -18.47 1.95
N GLY A 171 11.13 -19.48 2.80
CA GLY A 171 10.55 -20.77 2.48
C GLY A 171 9.05 -20.67 2.16
N ALA A 172 8.44 -21.77 1.73
CA ALA A 172 7.00 -21.85 1.52
C ALA A 172 6.20 -21.60 2.81
N ASP A 173 6.83 -21.83 3.94
CA ASP A 173 6.36 -21.59 5.30
C ASP A 173 6.76 -20.20 5.84
N MET A 174 7.09 -19.26 4.99
CA MET A 174 7.55 -17.92 5.32
C MET A 174 8.84 -17.87 6.17
N SER A 175 9.52 -18.99 6.43
CA SER A 175 10.74 -19.05 7.22
C SER A 175 11.95 -18.54 6.43
N LEU A 176 12.86 -17.85 7.11
CA LEU A 176 14.21 -17.50 6.64
C LEU A 176 15.28 -18.41 7.26
N LEU A 177 15.15 -18.69 8.53
CA LEU A 177 16.00 -19.51 9.37
C LEU A 177 15.11 -20.20 10.41
N GLU A 178 15.70 -21.09 11.22
CA GLU A 178 15.03 -21.60 12.41
C GLU A 178 14.53 -20.44 13.28
N ASN A 179 13.26 -20.46 13.66
CA ASN A 179 12.52 -19.45 14.42
C ASN A 179 12.50 -18.03 13.81
N VAL A 180 12.90 -17.84 12.55
CA VAL A 180 12.88 -16.54 11.89
C VAL A 180 12.04 -16.58 10.62
N PHE A 181 11.08 -15.68 10.52
CA PHE A 181 10.12 -15.55 9.41
C PHE A 181 10.24 -14.18 8.76
N ALA A 182 9.66 -14.00 7.59
CA ALA A 182 9.68 -12.70 6.90
C ALA A 182 8.29 -12.28 6.42
N ALA A 183 8.06 -10.96 6.37
CA ALA A 183 6.83 -10.37 5.85
C ALA A 183 7.08 -9.00 5.21
N GLY A 184 6.23 -8.58 4.27
CA GLY A 184 6.26 -7.25 3.66
C GLY A 184 7.39 -7.07 2.66
N ASP A 185 7.75 -5.80 2.43
CA ASP A 185 8.65 -5.39 1.36
C ASP A 185 10.09 -5.85 1.52
N VAL A 186 10.46 -6.39 2.64
CA VAL A 186 11.76 -7.08 2.81
C VAL A 186 11.87 -8.32 1.90
N ILE A 187 10.73 -8.93 1.55
CA ILE A 187 10.61 -10.06 0.62
C ILE A 187 10.54 -9.56 -0.83
N LYS A 188 9.64 -8.62 -1.06
CA LYS A 188 9.38 -8.05 -2.39
C LYS A 188 8.61 -6.73 -2.24
N PRO A 189 9.03 -5.67 -2.93
CA PRO A 189 8.26 -4.42 -2.97
C PRO A 189 6.84 -4.65 -3.48
N GLY A 190 5.86 -4.08 -2.81
CA GLY A 190 4.46 -4.24 -3.17
C GLY A 190 3.58 -3.12 -2.63
N LEU A 191 2.28 -3.32 -2.71
CA LEU A 191 1.30 -2.43 -2.11
C LEU A 191 1.10 -2.78 -0.63
N LEU A 192 0.47 -1.88 0.11
CA LEU A 192 0.13 -2.11 1.52
C LEU A 192 -0.65 -3.42 1.73
N ALA A 193 -1.56 -3.75 0.79
CA ALA A 193 -2.30 -5.01 0.83
C ALA A 193 -1.41 -6.25 0.72
N ASP A 194 -0.31 -6.18 -0.06
CA ASP A 194 0.66 -7.27 -0.19
C ASP A 194 1.44 -7.45 1.12
N ALA A 195 1.85 -6.35 1.75
CA ALA A 195 2.53 -6.38 3.03
C ALA A 195 1.64 -6.96 4.14
N ILE A 196 0.37 -6.57 4.22
CA ILE A 196 -0.62 -7.14 5.14
C ILE A 196 -0.82 -8.64 4.86
N GLY A 197 -0.99 -9.01 3.59
CA GLY A 197 -1.18 -10.40 3.18
C GLY A 197 -0.01 -11.31 3.56
N THR A 198 1.22 -10.85 3.35
CA THR A 198 2.41 -11.60 3.77
C THR A 198 2.58 -11.61 5.29
N GLY A 199 2.17 -10.53 5.98
CA GLY A 199 2.14 -10.47 7.45
C GLY A 199 1.20 -11.52 8.06
N ILE A 200 0.01 -11.69 7.50
CA ILE A 200 -0.94 -12.73 7.91
C ILE A 200 -0.33 -14.12 7.71
N LYS A 201 0.25 -14.39 6.53
CA LYS A 201 0.90 -15.67 6.25
C LYS A 201 2.05 -15.96 7.21
N ALA A 202 2.87 -14.96 7.53
CA ALA A 202 3.97 -15.12 8.48
C ALA A 202 3.45 -15.42 9.89
N ALA A 203 2.36 -14.77 10.33
CA ALA A 203 1.75 -15.04 11.63
C ALA A 203 1.16 -16.45 11.71
N GLU A 204 0.45 -16.90 10.67
CA GLU A 204 -0.06 -18.28 10.58
C GLU A 204 1.06 -19.31 10.57
N ALA A 205 2.17 -19.01 9.89
CA ALA A 205 3.34 -19.89 9.86
C ALA A 205 4.05 -19.98 11.22
N VAL A 206 4.17 -18.85 11.93
CA VAL A 206 4.68 -18.80 13.31
C VAL A 206 3.80 -19.63 14.24
N ASP A 207 2.49 -19.47 14.19
CA ASP A 207 1.55 -20.23 15.01
C ASP A 207 1.68 -21.76 14.74
N ALA A 208 1.77 -22.17 13.47
CA ALA A 208 1.99 -23.56 13.11
C ALA A 208 3.33 -24.08 13.65
N SER A 209 4.40 -23.30 13.54
CA SER A 209 5.74 -23.65 14.05
C SER A 209 5.73 -23.82 15.58
N LEU A 210 5.12 -22.89 16.31
CA LEU A 210 5.03 -22.95 17.78
C LEU A 210 4.20 -24.13 18.26
N ARG A 211 3.22 -24.56 17.49
CA ARG A 211 2.43 -25.78 17.78
C ARG A 211 3.09 -27.08 17.30
N GLY A 212 4.21 -26.99 16.61
CA GLY A 212 4.90 -28.17 16.06
C GLY A 212 4.13 -28.88 14.95
N VAL A 213 3.29 -28.14 14.19
CA VAL A 213 2.53 -28.66 13.05
C VAL A 213 3.02 -28.07 11.73
N ALA A 214 2.81 -28.79 10.63
CA ALA A 214 3.17 -28.28 9.32
C ALA A 214 2.30 -27.06 8.96
N TYR A 215 2.93 -26.01 8.43
CA TYR A 215 2.20 -24.87 7.92
C TYR A 215 1.44 -25.26 6.65
N ALA A 216 0.14 -25.06 6.67
CA ALA A 216 -0.74 -25.23 5.53
C ALA A 216 -1.46 -23.89 5.26
N PRO A 217 -1.05 -23.15 4.23
CA PRO A 217 -1.70 -21.89 3.91
C PRO A 217 -3.18 -22.11 3.57
N VAL A 218 -4.06 -21.33 4.15
CA VAL A 218 -5.48 -21.32 3.78
C VAL A 218 -5.60 -20.75 2.37
N GLU A 219 -6.03 -21.59 1.44
CA GLU A 219 -6.33 -21.14 0.08
C GLU A 219 -7.56 -20.24 0.09
N LYS A 220 -7.32 -18.94 0.08
CA LYS A 220 -8.40 -17.93 -0.06
C LYS A 220 -8.81 -17.91 -1.51
N LYS A 221 -9.99 -18.44 -1.82
CA LYS A 221 -10.57 -18.31 -3.16
C LYS A 221 -10.93 -16.84 -3.37
N PRO A 222 -10.33 -16.15 -4.36
CA PRO A 222 -10.76 -14.80 -4.68
C PRO A 222 -12.21 -14.83 -5.13
N VAL A 223 -13.03 -13.91 -4.61
CA VAL A 223 -14.38 -13.73 -5.11
C VAL A 223 -14.27 -13.15 -6.52
N PRO A 224 -14.74 -13.85 -7.57
CA PRO A 224 -14.66 -13.34 -8.93
C PRO A 224 -15.39 -12.00 -9.02
N SER A 225 -14.75 -10.98 -9.60
CA SER A 225 -15.34 -9.64 -9.74
C SER A 225 -16.70 -9.66 -10.47
N GLY A 226 -16.91 -10.62 -11.38
CA GLY A 226 -18.19 -10.83 -12.03
C GLY A 226 -19.32 -11.36 -11.15
N GLN A 227 -19.01 -11.83 -9.93
CA GLN A 227 -20.01 -12.20 -8.90
C GLN A 227 -20.39 -11.03 -8.00
N LEU A 228 -19.60 -9.94 -8.04
CA LEU A 228 -19.86 -8.71 -7.31
C LEU A 228 -20.64 -7.78 -8.22
N SER A 229 -21.89 -7.48 -7.88
CA SER A 229 -22.64 -6.44 -8.57
C SER A 229 -22.16 -5.08 -8.07
N THR A 230 -21.19 -4.49 -8.78
CA THR A 230 -20.63 -3.16 -8.47
C THR A 230 -21.29 -2.03 -9.25
N ALA A 231 -22.17 -2.35 -10.21
CA ALA A 231 -22.77 -1.39 -11.13
C ALA A 231 -24.07 -0.75 -10.62
N TYR A 232 -24.25 -0.67 -9.30
CA TYR A 232 -25.48 -0.16 -8.70
C TYR A 232 -25.67 1.34 -8.84
N PHE A 233 -24.58 2.05 -8.81
CA PHE A 233 -24.63 3.50 -8.78
C PHE A 233 -23.83 4.02 -9.96
N THR A 234 -24.51 4.70 -10.86
CA THR A 234 -23.83 5.63 -11.75
C THR A 234 -23.04 6.59 -10.88
N ARG A 235 -21.73 6.60 -10.99
CA ARG A 235 -20.91 7.59 -10.28
C ARG A 235 -21.40 8.97 -10.68
N CYS A 236 -21.99 9.68 -9.73
CA CYS A 236 -22.22 11.09 -9.93
C CYS A 236 -20.88 11.79 -10.04
N PRO A 237 -20.63 12.60 -11.08
CA PRO A 237 -19.44 13.42 -11.12
C PRO A 237 -19.40 14.30 -9.87
N HIS A 238 -18.19 14.51 -9.32
CA HIS A 238 -18.00 15.52 -8.29
C HIS A 238 -18.39 16.87 -8.90
N GLY A 239 -19.60 17.33 -8.61
CA GLY A 239 -20.00 18.70 -8.92
C GLY A 239 -19.51 19.61 -7.80
N GLU A 240 -19.28 20.86 -8.10
CA GLU A 240 -19.22 21.92 -7.10
C GLU A 240 -20.46 21.77 -6.22
N LEU A 241 -20.29 21.75 -4.89
CA LEU A 241 -21.40 21.71 -3.95
C LEU A 241 -22.31 22.92 -4.24
N PRO A 242 -23.48 22.76 -4.87
CA PRO A 242 -24.38 23.88 -5.03
C PRO A 242 -24.86 24.23 -3.64
N ALA A 243 -25.03 25.51 -3.40
CA ALA A 243 -25.62 26.05 -2.20
C ALA A 243 -26.74 25.16 -1.69
N ALA A 244 -26.69 24.83 -0.41
CA ALA A 244 -27.65 24.12 0.42
C ALA A 244 -28.87 23.56 -0.32
N ASN A 245 -29.07 22.27 -0.31
CA ASN A 245 -30.29 21.50 -0.60
C ASN A 245 -30.34 20.61 -1.85
N ARG A 246 -29.26 20.44 -2.66
CA ARG A 246 -29.31 19.49 -3.79
C ARG A 246 -28.67 18.11 -3.53
N ASP A 247 -28.22 17.86 -2.32
CA ASP A 247 -27.73 16.50 -1.96
C ASP A 247 -28.84 15.44 -1.99
N PHE A 248 -30.10 15.87 -1.87
CA PHE A 248 -31.26 14.98 -2.00
C PHE A 248 -31.39 14.41 -3.42
N ASP A 249 -31.06 15.18 -4.46
CA ASP A 249 -31.10 14.69 -5.85
C ASP A 249 -30.02 13.64 -6.13
N ARG A 250 -29.02 13.56 -5.27
CA ARG A 250 -27.91 12.59 -5.32
C ARG A 250 -28.13 11.43 -4.35
N CYS A 251 -29.21 11.47 -3.58
CA CYS A 251 -29.50 10.44 -2.58
C CYS A 251 -29.81 9.10 -3.27
N VAL A 252 -28.98 8.09 -2.98
CA VAL A 252 -29.15 6.72 -3.47
C VAL A 252 -29.88 5.83 -2.46
N SER A 253 -30.57 6.41 -1.49
CA SER A 253 -31.30 5.70 -0.42
C SER A 253 -30.41 4.73 0.35
N CYS A 254 -29.28 5.22 0.87
CA CYS A 254 -28.28 4.40 1.56
C CYS A 254 -28.82 3.60 2.73
N GLY A 255 -29.94 3.96 3.33
CA GLY A 255 -30.61 3.21 4.39
C GLY A 255 -31.44 2.00 3.92
N THR A 256 -31.52 1.73 2.62
CA THR A 256 -32.31 0.64 2.06
C THR A 256 -31.43 -0.37 1.35
N CYS A 257 -31.53 -1.64 1.73
CA CYS A 257 -30.81 -2.71 1.05
C CYS A 257 -31.17 -2.78 -0.44
N ARG A 258 -30.17 -2.87 -1.30
CA ARG A 258 -30.38 -2.96 -2.74
C ARG A 258 -30.00 -4.31 -3.35
N ASP A 259 -29.94 -5.35 -2.52
CA ASP A 259 -29.66 -6.73 -2.94
C ASP A 259 -28.34 -6.92 -3.70
N CYS A 260 -27.31 -6.11 -3.38
CA CYS A 260 -26.02 -6.18 -4.06
C CYS A 260 -25.17 -7.40 -3.66
N ARG A 261 -25.52 -8.10 -2.61
CA ARG A 261 -24.87 -9.31 -2.11
C ARG A 261 -23.43 -9.13 -1.60
N MET A 262 -22.86 -7.93 -1.62
CA MET A 262 -21.49 -7.70 -1.18
C MET A 262 -21.24 -8.21 0.25
N CYS A 263 -22.16 -7.96 1.18
CA CYS A 263 -22.02 -8.44 2.55
C CYS A 263 -22.02 -9.98 2.65
N LEU A 264 -22.81 -10.64 1.81
CA LEU A 264 -22.91 -12.11 1.76
C LEU A 264 -21.62 -12.72 1.20
N GLU A 265 -21.15 -12.21 0.06
CA GLU A 265 -19.97 -12.73 -0.65
C GLU A 265 -18.66 -12.40 0.09
N SER A 266 -18.63 -11.31 0.86
CA SER A 266 -17.43 -10.89 1.61
C SER A 266 -17.37 -11.46 3.01
N CYS A 267 -18.41 -12.17 3.50
CA CYS A 267 -18.40 -12.74 4.85
C CYS A 267 -17.44 -13.94 4.92
N PRO A 268 -16.34 -13.87 5.71
CA PRO A 268 -15.35 -14.95 5.76
C PRO A 268 -15.92 -16.25 6.33
N GLU A 269 -16.89 -16.15 7.23
CA GLU A 269 -17.52 -17.31 7.88
C GLU A 269 -18.82 -17.75 7.18
N GLY A 270 -19.22 -17.09 6.10
CA GLY A 270 -20.49 -17.34 5.44
C GLY A 270 -21.69 -17.20 6.38
N ALA A 271 -21.58 -16.32 7.39
CA ALA A 271 -22.61 -16.10 8.40
C ALA A 271 -23.78 -15.28 7.87
N ILE A 272 -23.71 -14.71 6.68
CA ILE A 272 -24.78 -13.88 6.13
C ILE A 272 -25.57 -14.68 5.10
N SER A 273 -26.89 -14.67 5.25
CA SER A 273 -27.80 -15.27 4.30
C SER A 273 -28.86 -14.26 3.82
N ARG A 274 -29.41 -14.54 2.64
CA ARG A 274 -30.51 -13.78 2.06
C ARG A 274 -31.82 -14.56 2.25
N GLU A 275 -32.74 -14.00 2.94
CA GLU A 275 -34.10 -14.56 3.12
C GLU A 275 -35.08 -13.88 2.17
N THR A 276 -35.89 -14.67 1.47
CA THR A 276 -37.02 -14.16 0.68
C THR A 276 -38.27 -14.13 1.53
N LEU A 277 -38.89 -12.98 1.56
CA LEU A 277 -40.11 -12.74 2.30
C LEU A 277 -41.36 -12.80 1.39
N ALA A 278 -42.54 -12.82 1.99
CA ALA A 278 -43.80 -12.78 1.23
C ALA A 278 -43.87 -11.53 0.34
N GLY A 279 -44.41 -11.69 -0.87
CA GLY A 279 -44.56 -10.61 -1.84
C GLY A 279 -43.25 -10.30 -2.61
N GLY A 280 -42.20 -11.15 -2.53
CA GLY A 280 -40.92 -10.95 -3.25
C GLY A 280 -39.99 -10.01 -2.54
N ALA A 281 -40.31 -9.49 -1.38
CA ALA A 281 -39.40 -8.74 -0.52
C ALA A 281 -38.27 -9.64 0.00
N TYR A 282 -37.17 -9.05 0.43
CA TYR A 282 -36.03 -9.79 0.95
C TYR A 282 -35.38 -9.08 2.13
N ARG A 283 -34.64 -9.83 2.92
CA ARG A 283 -33.74 -9.28 3.93
C ARG A 283 -32.47 -10.10 4.00
N TYR A 284 -31.40 -9.46 4.49
CA TYR A 284 -30.16 -10.11 4.83
C TYR A 284 -30.10 -10.29 6.34
N VAL A 285 -29.73 -11.47 6.78
CA VAL A 285 -29.62 -11.82 8.20
C VAL A 285 -28.23 -12.38 8.48
N SER A 286 -27.74 -12.12 9.69
CA SER A 286 -26.51 -12.71 10.18
C SER A 286 -26.86 -13.86 11.13
N ASP A 287 -26.23 -15.00 10.92
CA ASP A 287 -26.26 -16.14 11.83
C ASP A 287 -25.34 -15.83 13.03
N PRO A 288 -25.89 -15.70 14.24
CA PRO A 288 -25.09 -15.33 15.42
C PRO A 288 -24.10 -16.43 15.82
N ASP A 289 -24.35 -17.70 15.49
CA ASP A 289 -23.47 -18.82 15.85
C ASP A 289 -22.24 -18.90 14.93
N ARG A 290 -22.33 -18.32 13.75
CA ARG A 290 -21.24 -18.25 12.76
C ARG A 290 -20.56 -16.90 12.72
N CYS A 291 -21.20 -15.86 13.18
CA CYS A 291 -20.70 -14.49 13.09
C CYS A 291 -19.57 -14.23 14.10
N ILE A 292 -18.37 -13.96 13.62
CA ILE A 292 -17.20 -13.62 14.45
C ILE A 292 -17.07 -12.12 14.78
N GLY A 293 -18.02 -11.29 14.39
CA GLY A 293 -18.03 -9.85 14.69
C GLY A 293 -16.96 -9.03 13.96
N CYS A 294 -16.41 -9.50 12.84
CA CYS A 294 -15.28 -8.87 12.14
C CYS A 294 -15.61 -7.51 11.49
N GLY A 295 -16.89 -7.14 11.33
CA GLY A 295 -17.32 -5.86 10.78
C GLY A 295 -17.20 -5.70 9.26
N ILE A 296 -16.70 -6.68 8.53
CA ILE A 296 -16.54 -6.61 7.06
C ILE A 296 -17.87 -6.26 6.38
N CYS A 297 -18.97 -6.90 6.78
CA CYS A 297 -20.29 -6.63 6.21
C CYS A 297 -20.72 -5.16 6.36
N SER A 298 -20.38 -4.52 7.46
CA SER A 298 -20.64 -3.09 7.68
C SER A 298 -19.74 -2.23 6.80
N GLY A 299 -18.42 -2.58 6.70
CA GLY A 299 -17.46 -1.81 5.93
C GLY A 299 -17.68 -1.88 4.42
N VAL A 300 -18.17 -3.01 3.89
CA VAL A 300 -18.39 -3.18 2.44
C VAL A 300 -19.80 -2.80 1.99
N CYS A 301 -20.74 -2.55 2.91
CA CYS A 301 -22.12 -2.26 2.57
C CYS A 301 -22.28 -0.83 2.02
N PRO A 302 -22.54 -0.62 0.73
CA PRO A 302 -22.68 0.71 0.17
C PRO A 302 -23.94 1.44 0.67
N CYS A 303 -24.88 0.70 1.26
CA CYS A 303 -26.15 1.22 1.76
C CYS A 303 -26.15 1.43 3.28
N GLY A 304 -25.07 1.09 4.00
CA GLY A 304 -24.98 1.26 5.45
C GLY A 304 -26.04 0.46 6.26
N ILE A 305 -26.44 -0.72 5.76
CA ILE A 305 -27.51 -1.53 6.38
C ILE A 305 -27.05 -2.17 7.69
N TRP A 306 -25.77 -2.50 7.78
CA TRP A 306 -25.21 -3.22 8.91
C TRP A 306 -24.72 -2.25 9.98
N THR A 307 -25.25 -2.38 11.19
CA THR A 307 -24.76 -1.66 12.37
C THR A 307 -24.01 -2.63 13.27
N MET A 308 -22.79 -2.28 13.64
CA MET A 308 -21.99 -3.06 14.59
C MET A 308 -22.26 -2.56 16.01
N HIS A 309 -22.59 -3.48 16.89
CA HIS A 309 -22.73 -3.21 18.31
C HIS A 309 -21.63 -3.94 19.09
N PRO A 310 -21.08 -3.36 20.16
CA PRO A 310 -20.21 -4.10 21.08
C PRO A 310 -20.96 -5.33 21.59
N ASN A 311 -20.24 -6.45 21.71
CA ASN A 311 -20.80 -7.67 22.28
C ASN A 311 -20.93 -7.45 23.81
N VAL A 312 -22.03 -6.82 24.23
CA VAL A 312 -22.38 -6.68 25.65
C VAL A 312 -23.28 -7.86 25.95
N PRO A 313 -23.00 -8.69 26.97
CA PRO A 313 -23.94 -9.70 27.42
C PRO A 313 -25.29 -9.02 27.69
N LEU A 314 -26.34 -9.52 27.07
CA LEU A 314 -27.72 -9.12 27.47
C LEU A 314 -27.93 -9.64 28.88
N GLU A 315 -28.03 -8.75 29.85
CA GLU A 315 -28.50 -9.06 31.20
C GLU A 315 -29.94 -9.59 31.20
#